data_a7f7bccfa90b4cc32a96efcc9795869d
#
_entry.id   a7f7bccfa90b4cc32a96efcc9795869d
#
_cell.length_a   1.000
_cell.length_b   1.000
_cell.length_c   1.000
_cell.angle_alpha   90.00
_cell.angle_beta   90.00
_cell.angle_gamma   90.00
#
_symmetry.space_group_name_H-M   'P 1'
#
loop_
_entity.id
_entity.type
_entity.pdbx_description
1 polymer ?
#
loop_
_entity_poly.entity_id
_entity_poly.type
_entity_poly.pdbx_seq_one_letter_code
_entity_poly.pdbx_strand_id
1 'polypeptide(L)'
;MKVLALFLLVVAIVLAEDKYTTKYDNIDLDTILASDRLLKNYINCLLEKGSCTPDGKELKENLPDALETECIKCSEKQKKGTEKVIRYLVNKKPETWELLKKKYDPSGQYTIKYTDEAHKQGINV
;
A
#
# COMPACT_ATOMS: atom_id res chain seq x y z
N MET A 1 2.19 -18.50 37.43
CA MET A 1 1.34 -19.15 36.41
C MET A 1 0.27 -18.23 35.84
N LYS A 2 -0.48 -17.48 36.67
CA LYS A 2 -1.46 -16.53 36.15
C LYS A 2 -0.85 -15.40 35.31
N VAL A 3 0.33 -14.96 35.65
CA VAL A 3 1.07 -13.89 34.92
C VAL A 3 1.48 -14.37 33.53
N LEU A 4 1.90 -15.64 33.39
CA LEU A 4 2.28 -16.23 32.12
C LEU A 4 1.08 -16.35 31.17
N ALA A 5 -0.08 -16.76 31.68
CA ALA A 5 -1.31 -16.86 30.89
C ALA A 5 -1.77 -15.49 30.38
N LEU A 6 -1.67 -14.43 31.22
CA LEU A 6 -1.97 -13.06 30.84
C LEU A 6 -1.04 -12.55 29.73
N PHE A 7 0.27 -12.86 29.85
CA PHE A 7 1.26 -12.48 28.86
C PHE A 7 0.97 -13.12 27.51
N LEU A 8 0.61 -14.40 27.47
CA LEU A 8 0.25 -15.11 26.24
C LEU A 8 -1.02 -14.55 25.60
N LEU A 9 -2.00 -14.16 26.41
CA LEU A 9 -3.22 -13.53 25.93
C LEU A 9 -2.95 -12.17 25.28
N VAL A 10 -2.10 -11.36 25.88
CA VAL A 10 -1.71 -10.04 25.33
C VAL A 10 -0.99 -10.20 24.01
N VAL A 11 -0.06 -11.15 23.90
CA VAL A 11 0.67 -11.45 22.65
C VAL A 11 -0.30 -11.91 21.57
N ALA A 12 -1.26 -12.77 21.89
CA ALA A 12 -2.27 -13.26 20.95
C ALA A 12 -3.14 -12.12 20.43
N ILE A 13 -3.57 -11.20 21.29
CA ILE A 13 -4.37 -10.03 20.90
C ILE A 13 -3.58 -9.13 19.95
N VAL A 14 -2.33 -8.84 20.27
CA VAL A 14 -1.46 -8.00 19.42
C VAL A 14 -1.30 -8.63 18.04
N LEU A 15 -1.07 -9.94 17.97
CA LEU A 15 -0.93 -10.66 16.69
C LEU A 15 -2.24 -10.67 15.89
N ALA A 16 -3.40 -10.74 16.57
CA ALA A 16 -4.70 -10.77 15.92
C ALA A 16 -5.12 -9.42 15.32
N GLU A 17 -4.59 -8.30 15.87
CA GLU A 17 -4.96 -6.94 15.46
C GLU A 17 -4.02 -6.33 14.41
N ASP A 18 -2.98 -7.07 13.98
CA ASP A 18 -1.91 -6.55 13.14
C ASP A 18 -2.16 -6.70 11.64
N LYS A 19 -3.42 -6.54 11.20
CA LYS A 19 -3.76 -6.61 9.78
C LYS A 19 -4.67 -5.45 9.38
N TYR A 20 -4.49 -4.97 8.14
CA TYR A 20 -5.41 -4.00 7.56
C TYR A 20 -6.73 -4.69 7.22
N THR A 21 -7.80 -3.89 7.13
CA THR A 21 -9.08 -4.42 6.68
C THR A 21 -9.00 -5.01 5.28
N THR A 22 -9.67 -6.13 5.06
CA THR A 22 -9.77 -6.77 3.74
C THR A 22 -11.07 -6.40 3.01
N LYS A 23 -11.84 -5.48 3.58
CA LYS A 23 -13.14 -5.05 3.06
C LYS A 23 -13.07 -4.60 1.59
N TYR A 24 -11.95 -4.01 1.18
CA TYR A 24 -11.77 -3.47 -0.16
C TYR A 24 -10.92 -4.35 -1.08
N ASP A 25 -10.59 -5.57 -0.66
CA ASP A 25 -9.72 -6.46 -1.44
C ASP A 25 -10.32 -6.91 -2.78
N ASN A 26 -11.64 -6.78 -2.95
CA ASN A 26 -12.35 -7.17 -4.17
C ASN A 26 -12.49 -6.04 -5.20
N ILE A 27 -11.85 -4.91 -4.96
CA ILE A 27 -11.85 -3.80 -5.93
C ILE A 27 -11.10 -4.23 -7.19
N ASP A 28 -11.71 -3.95 -8.34
CA ASP A 28 -11.13 -4.29 -9.64
C ASP A 28 -10.07 -3.26 -10.05
N LEU A 29 -8.81 -3.58 -9.74
CA LEU A 29 -7.67 -2.70 -10.05
C LEU A 29 -7.48 -2.54 -11.56
N ASP A 30 -7.75 -3.55 -12.35
CA ASP A 30 -7.60 -3.47 -13.80
C ASP A 30 -8.52 -2.41 -14.39
N THR A 31 -9.76 -2.34 -13.93
CA THR A 31 -10.71 -1.32 -14.36
C THR A 31 -10.23 0.07 -13.98
N ILE A 32 -9.70 0.24 -12.77
CA ILE A 32 -9.19 1.53 -12.30
C ILE A 32 -7.98 1.96 -13.14
N LEU A 33 -7.03 1.06 -13.35
CA LEU A 33 -5.82 1.37 -14.11
C LEU A 33 -6.11 1.65 -15.59
N ALA A 34 -7.15 1.02 -16.15
CA ALA A 34 -7.56 1.24 -17.53
C ALA A 34 -8.34 2.54 -17.72
N SER A 35 -8.80 3.18 -16.66
CA SER A 35 -9.57 4.42 -16.71
C SER A 35 -8.77 5.59 -16.16
N ASP A 36 -8.33 6.48 -17.04
CA ASP A 36 -7.58 7.69 -16.61
C ASP A 36 -8.36 8.51 -15.58
N ARG A 37 -9.67 8.58 -15.75
CA ARG A 37 -10.55 9.32 -14.83
C ARG A 37 -10.57 8.70 -13.43
N LEU A 38 -10.77 7.38 -13.34
CA LEU A 38 -10.81 6.68 -12.07
C LEU A 38 -9.45 6.74 -11.37
N LEU A 39 -8.39 6.46 -12.12
CA LEU A 39 -7.02 6.52 -11.60
C LEU A 39 -6.70 7.90 -11.07
N LYS A 40 -7.03 8.95 -11.81
CA LYS A 40 -6.81 10.33 -11.41
C LYS A 40 -7.53 10.66 -10.10
N ASN A 41 -8.75 10.18 -9.93
CA ASN A 41 -9.50 10.40 -8.69
C ASN A 41 -8.78 9.79 -7.48
N TYR A 42 -8.28 8.57 -7.61
CA TYR A 42 -7.50 7.94 -6.53
C TYR A 42 -6.19 8.68 -6.27
N ILE A 43 -5.48 9.06 -7.31
CA ILE A 43 -4.22 9.79 -7.17
C ILE A 43 -4.44 11.15 -6.50
N ASN A 44 -5.47 11.88 -6.89
CA ASN A 44 -5.81 13.16 -6.26
C ASN A 44 -6.17 12.99 -4.79
N CYS A 45 -6.86 11.91 -4.44
CA CYS A 45 -7.11 11.56 -3.04
C CYS A 45 -5.80 11.40 -2.27
N LEU A 46 -4.88 10.59 -2.79
CA LEU A 46 -3.59 10.32 -2.15
C LEU A 46 -2.71 11.58 -2.05
N LEU A 47 -2.79 12.47 -3.02
CA LEU A 47 -2.05 13.73 -3.03
C LEU A 47 -2.75 14.87 -2.28
N GLU A 48 -3.90 14.60 -1.66
CA GLU A 48 -4.72 15.58 -0.94
C GLU A 48 -5.19 16.73 -1.83
N LYS A 49 -5.42 16.44 -3.11
CA LYS A 49 -5.92 17.40 -4.11
C LYS A 49 -7.38 17.18 -4.47
N GLY A 50 -8.03 16.19 -3.88
CA GLY A 50 -9.43 15.86 -4.14
C GLY A 50 -10.02 15.02 -3.03
N SER A 51 -11.34 14.80 -3.10
CA SER A 51 -12.04 13.97 -2.14
C SER A 51 -11.69 12.49 -2.31
N CYS A 52 -11.80 11.73 -1.24
CA CYS A 52 -11.51 10.30 -1.22
C CYS A 52 -12.80 9.50 -1.16
N THR A 53 -12.86 8.41 -1.93
CA THR A 53 -13.83 7.35 -1.70
C THR A 53 -13.45 6.63 -0.40
N PRO A 54 -14.36 5.83 0.22
CA PRO A 54 -14.02 5.10 1.45
C PRO A 54 -12.78 4.22 1.32
N ASP A 55 -12.63 3.51 0.20
CA ASP A 55 -11.47 2.68 -0.07
C ASP A 55 -10.19 3.50 -0.29
N GLY A 56 -10.29 4.63 -0.99
CA GLY A 56 -9.17 5.54 -1.19
C GLY A 56 -8.69 6.16 0.11
N LYS A 57 -9.61 6.50 1.01
CA LYS A 57 -9.30 7.02 2.34
C LYS A 57 -8.56 5.98 3.18
N GLU A 58 -9.02 4.74 3.15
CA GLU A 58 -8.37 3.62 3.85
C GLU A 58 -6.94 3.43 3.36
N LEU A 59 -6.74 3.42 2.05
CA LEU A 59 -5.41 3.34 1.46
C LEU A 59 -4.52 4.49 1.90
N LYS A 60 -5.03 5.72 1.82
CA LYS A 60 -4.28 6.92 2.19
C LYS A 60 -3.82 6.89 3.64
N GLU A 61 -4.70 6.48 4.55
CA GLU A 61 -4.41 6.41 5.98
C GLU A 61 -3.37 5.33 6.30
N ASN A 62 -3.38 4.22 5.60
CA ASN A 62 -2.49 3.09 5.86
C ASN A 62 -1.18 3.14 5.08
N LEU A 63 -1.08 3.99 4.07
CA LEU A 63 0.08 4.03 3.18
C LEU A 63 1.40 4.30 3.90
N PRO A 64 1.51 5.30 4.81
CA PRO A 64 2.75 5.53 5.53
C PRO A 64 3.21 4.33 6.34
N ASP A 65 2.29 3.67 7.05
CA ASP A 65 2.60 2.48 7.83
C ASP A 65 3.02 1.31 6.94
N ALA A 66 2.33 1.13 5.81
CA ALA A 66 2.66 0.07 4.86
C ALA A 66 4.07 0.27 4.26
N LEU A 67 4.46 1.50 3.99
CA LEU A 67 5.81 1.80 3.50
C LEU A 67 6.86 1.51 4.57
N GLU A 68 6.62 1.95 5.80
CA GLU A 68 7.55 1.76 6.91
C GLU A 68 7.75 0.28 7.26
N THR A 69 6.69 -0.51 7.25
CA THR A 69 6.70 -1.93 7.64
C THR A 69 6.86 -2.89 6.46
N GLU A 70 7.04 -2.41 5.25
CA GLU A 70 7.10 -3.22 4.04
C GLU A 70 5.83 -4.05 3.84
N CYS A 71 4.69 -3.44 4.15
CA CYS A 71 3.37 -4.06 3.98
C CYS A 71 3.15 -5.31 4.84
N ILE A 72 3.77 -5.36 6.02
CA ILE A 72 3.66 -6.53 6.91
C ILE A 72 2.21 -6.83 7.32
N LYS A 73 1.38 -5.79 7.39
CA LYS A 73 -0.05 -5.90 7.73
C LYS A 73 -0.96 -6.12 6.53
N CYS A 74 -0.40 -6.17 5.34
CA CYS A 74 -1.18 -6.36 4.11
C CYS A 74 -1.57 -7.83 3.93
N SER A 75 -2.76 -8.05 3.35
CA SER A 75 -3.12 -9.37 2.85
C SER A 75 -2.28 -9.69 1.61
N GLU A 76 -2.25 -10.97 1.20
CA GLU A 76 -1.58 -11.36 -0.04
C GLU A 76 -2.16 -10.62 -1.25
N LYS A 77 -3.47 -10.42 -1.26
CA LYS A 77 -4.15 -9.70 -2.33
C LYS A 77 -3.76 -8.22 -2.36
N GLN A 78 -3.61 -7.59 -1.18
CA GLN A 78 -3.15 -6.21 -1.06
C GLN A 78 -1.70 -6.07 -1.54
N LYS A 79 -0.83 -7.00 -1.20
CA LYS A 79 0.57 -7.01 -1.67
C LYS A 79 0.65 -7.11 -3.18
N LYS A 80 -0.09 -8.04 -3.77
CA LYS A 80 -0.13 -8.21 -5.24
C LYS A 80 -0.73 -7.00 -5.94
N GLY A 81 -1.78 -6.42 -5.36
CA GLY A 81 -2.40 -5.21 -5.90
C GLY A 81 -1.46 -4.02 -5.88
N THR A 82 -0.75 -3.83 -4.78
CA THR A 82 0.24 -2.75 -4.64
C THR A 82 1.33 -2.88 -5.70
N GLU A 83 1.87 -4.07 -5.86
CA GLU A 83 2.88 -4.35 -6.88
C GLU A 83 2.38 -4.02 -8.28
N LYS A 84 1.16 -4.43 -8.61
CA LYS A 84 0.53 -4.15 -9.90
C LYS A 84 0.39 -2.65 -10.16
N VAL A 85 -0.07 -1.92 -9.17
CA VAL A 85 -0.25 -0.45 -9.27
C VAL A 85 1.10 0.24 -9.44
N ILE A 86 2.09 -0.13 -8.65
CA ILE A 86 3.42 0.49 -8.74
C ILE A 86 4.03 0.24 -10.12
N ARG A 87 3.98 -0.99 -10.63
CA ARG A 87 4.49 -1.32 -11.97
C ARG A 87 3.80 -0.47 -13.04
N TYR A 88 2.49 -0.35 -12.95
CA TYR A 88 1.74 0.45 -13.91
C TYR A 88 2.17 1.92 -13.86
N LEU A 89 2.27 2.50 -12.68
CA LEU A 89 2.64 3.91 -12.53
C LEU A 89 4.07 4.17 -13.01
N VAL A 90 5.02 3.31 -12.64
CA VAL A 90 6.43 3.46 -13.05
C VAL A 90 6.55 3.39 -14.57
N ASN A 91 5.85 2.47 -15.22
CA ASN A 91 5.99 2.22 -16.66
C ASN A 91 5.10 3.10 -17.53
N LYS A 92 3.90 3.45 -17.06
CA LYS A 92 2.89 4.15 -17.87
C LYS A 92 2.61 5.58 -17.42
N LYS A 93 2.84 5.89 -16.15
CA LYS A 93 2.56 7.20 -15.56
C LYS A 93 3.73 7.67 -14.69
N PRO A 94 4.94 7.80 -15.26
CA PRO A 94 6.13 8.13 -14.46
C PRO A 94 6.03 9.48 -13.75
N GLU A 95 5.36 10.46 -14.33
CA GLU A 95 5.17 11.77 -13.70
C GLU A 95 4.31 11.67 -12.43
N THR A 96 3.24 10.88 -12.47
CA THR A 96 2.39 10.60 -11.33
C THR A 96 3.18 9.86 -10.24
N TRP A 97 3.97 8.89 -10.64
CA TRP A 97 4.84 8.14 -9.73
C TRP A 97 5.80 9.08 -8.98
N GLU A 98 6.41 10.02 -9.69
CA GLU A 98 7.32 11.00 -9.06
C GLU A 98 6.60 11.88 -8.04
N LEU A 99 5.35 12.31 -8.33
CA LEU A 99 4.56 13.08 -7.38
C LEU A 99 4.25 12.29 -6.12
N LEU A 100 3.90 11.03 -6.24
CA LEU A 100 3.64 10.16 -5.10
C LEU A 100 4.89 9.92 -4.27
N LYS A 101 6.03 9.67 -4.92
CA LYS A 101 7.31 9.51 -4.22
C LYS A 101 7.67 10.77 -3.43
N LYS A 102 7.52 11.93 -4.02
CA LYS A 102 7.83 13.19 -3.37
C LYS A 102 7.02 13.38 -2.09
N LYS A 103 5.76 12.96 -2.09
CA LYS A 103 4.90 13.09 -0.92
C LYS A 103 5.16 12.02 0.14
N TYR A 104 5.28 10.75 -0.26
CA TYR A 104 5.31 9.62 0.67
C TYR A 104 6.71 9.07 0.92
N ASP A 105 7.66 9.36 0.06
CA ASP A 105 9.02 8.85 0.15
C ASP A 105 10.04 9.91 -0.28
N PRO A 106 10.06 11.07 0.40
CA PRO A 106 10.91 12.19 -0.02
C PRO A 106 12.40 11.85 0.01
N SER A 107 12.85 10.97 0.90
CA SER A 107 14.25 10.55 0.96
C SER A 107 14.60 9.45 -0.05
N GLY A 108 13.60 8.80 -0.65
CA GLY A 108 13.79 7.69 -1.58
C GLY A 108 14.13 6.35 -0.94
N GLN A 109 14.18 6.28 0.39
CA GLN A 109 14.60 5.05 1.10
C GLN A 109 13.67 3.87 0.87
N TYR A 110 12.35 4.10 0.83
CA TYR A 110 11.38 3.03 0.59
C TYR A 110 11.41 2.56 -0.87
N THR A 111 11.55 3.49 -1.80
CA THR A 111 11.67 3.19 -3.23
C THR A 111 12.89 2.32 -3.50
N ILE A 112 14.04 2.64 -2.89
CA ILE A 112 15.27 1.84 -3.04
C ILE A 112 15.05 0.42 -2.53
N LYS A 113 14.49 0.27 -1.33
CA LYS A 113 14.19 -1.05 -0.75
C LYS A 113 13.25 -1.85 -1.64
N TYR A 114 12.18 -1.23 -2.11
CA TYR A 114 11.20 -1.89 -2.98
C TYR A 114 11.84 -2.34 -4.29
N THR A 115 12.62 -1.47 -4.91
CA THR A 115 13.28 -1.76 -6.19
C THR A 115 14.26 -2.93 -6.05
N ASP A 116 15.06 -2.93 -4.98
CA ASP A 116 16.01 -4.02 -4.71
C ASP A 116 15.28 -5.35 -4.51
N GLU A 117 14.22 -5.35 -3.72
CA GLU A 117 13.45 -6.56 -3.45
C GLU A 117 12.74 -7.07 -4.71
N ALA A 118 12.18 -6.16 -5.50
CA ALA A 118 11.53 -6.50 -6.77
C ALA A 118 12.54 -7.12 -7.75
N HIS A 119 13.74 -6.55 -7.87
CA HIS A 119 14.78 -7.09 -8.74
C HIS A 119 15.23 -8.48 -8.31
N LYS A 120 15.32 -8.74 -7.00
CA LYS A 120 15.64 -10.08 -6.46
C LYS A 120 14.59 -11.11 -6.86
N GLN A 121 13.34 -10.69 -7.03
CA GLN A 121 12.24 -11.54 -7.46
C GLN A 121 12.07 -11.60 -8.98
N GLY A 122 12.95 -10.94 -9.74
CA GLY A 122 12.89 -10.90 -11.19
C GLY A 122 11.88 -9.92 -11.75
N ILE A 123 11.38 -9.01 -10.93
CA ILE A 123 10.41 -7.99 -11.34
C ILE A 123 11.16 -6.76 -11.84
N ASN A 124 10.80 -6.31 -13.04
CA ASN A 124 11.41 -5.14 -13.65
C ASN A 124 10.59 -3.87 -13.35
N VAL A 125 11.09 -3.04 -12.47
CA VAL A 125 10.48 -1.75 -12.10
C VAL A 125 11.51 -0.64 -12.10
#